data_adce8c604ebcb937fedd11d6805d5dcc
#
_entry.id   adce8c604ebcb937fedd11d6805d5dcc
#
_cell.length_a   1.000
_cell.length_b   1.000
_cell.length_c   1.000
_cell.angle_alpha   90.00
_cell.angle_beta   90.00
_cell.angle_gamma   90.00
#
_symmetry.space_group_name_H-M   'P 1'
#
loop_
_entity.id
_entity.type
_entity.pdbx_description
1 polymer ?
#
loop_
_entity_poly.entity_id
_entity_poly.type
_entity_poly.pdbx_seq_one_letter_code
_entity_poly.pdbx_strand_id
1 'polypeptide(L)'
;MPSVYPSDADRGTSPRTHASADRVHASISDSTDTGLTPPLEGATQDELKETARKFVERSATLATDGFIVYDIQEEKGRTPEPRPFPFRKLDDPSHFAKVLKDVSGKESVVYKCVAESDPGGFDGWLNKAIDDYGVNAYNLVGGASSANQYSGPTIPDVAAKLNKRKQCAHGGVTIAERHIKKGNEHETLVKKGELGMRWFISQAIYDPEPMIKLLKEYGALCRQRNIEPKRVVLTFAPCGREKTMRFIKWLGVTVPEDVEREILDAEDKVGKSVDLLCAMCKKILDETKGCGVPLGISVESVSIFKNEINAAHELFRRTQSMLLDFFGEPWLVQYKLVSKGAKRTSFDYGSRKSPAGSPLPPVKEPKAAKKEGGNGGLFEGLSEEEQKKLGIAGAVGVVVGFILGAVLGGGKSKPVAPAPEPPKKKGWGK
;
A
#
# COMPACT_ATOMS: atom_id res chain seq x y z
N MET A 1 -16.33 -67.35 -2.32
CA MET A 1 -16.48 -65.90 -2.16
C MET A 1 -15.22 -65.41 -1.51
N PRO A 2 -14.32 -64.70 -2.25
CA PRO A 2 -13.15 -64.07 -1.64
C PRO A 2 -13.46 -62.59 -1.41
N SER A 3 -13.13 -62.15 -0.20
CA SER A 3 -13.05 -60.77 0.27
C SER A 3 -11.91 -60.07 -0.44
N VAL A 4 -12.21 -58.94 -1.09
CA VAL A 4 -11.19 -58.03 -1.64
C VAL A 4 -11.18 -56.80 -0.77
N TYR A 5 -10.12 -56.66 0.03
CA TYR A 5 -9.72 -55.38 0.63
C TYR A 5 -8.77 -54.65 -0.34
N PRO A 6 -8.99 -53.39 -0.67
CA PRO A 6 -8.00 -52.60 -1.39
C PRO A 6 -6.93 -52.08 -0.44
N SER A 7 -5.69 -52.13 -0.89
CA SER A 7 -4.46 -51.72 -0.23
C SER A 7 -4.42 -50.23 0.09
N ASP A 8 -3.88 -49.90 1.27
CA ASP A 8 -3.41 -48.57 1.68
C ASP A 8 -2.29 -48.03 0.77
N ALA A 9 -2.62 -47.26 -0.22
CA ALA A 9 -1.67 -46.45 -0.94
C ALA A 9 -2.36 -45.25 -1.61
N ASP A 10 -2.92 -44.37 -0.81
CA ASP A 10 -3.21 -43.00 -1.23
C ASP A 10 -3.35 -42.09 0.00
N ARG A 11 -2.24 -41.83 0.68
CA ARG A 11 -2.16 -40.73 1.65
C ARG A 11 -2.03 -39.44 0.87
N GLY A 12 -3.20 -38.93 0.48
CA GLY A 12 -3.42 -37.71 -0.22
C GLY A 12 -2.67 -36.53 0.44
N THR A 13 -1.96 -35.84 -0.38
CA THR A 13 -1.43 -34.50 -0.16
C THR A 13 -2.49 -33.61 0.49
N SER A 14 -2.15 -33.10 1.66
CA SER A 14 -2.98 -32.25 2.51
C SER A 14 -3.62 -31.07 1.75
N PRO A 15 -4.90 -30.78 1.94
CA PRO A 15 -5.59 -29.62 1.30
C PRO A 15 -5.21 -28.24 1.88
N ARG A 16 -4.11 -28.16 2.69
CA ARG A 16 -3.73 -26.93 3.40
C ARG A 16 -3.16 -25.82 2.54
N THR A 17 -2.64 -26.10 1.35
CA THR A 17 -1.94 -25.11 0.52
C THR A 17 -2.85 -24.23 -0.33
N HIS A 18 -4.02 -24.72 -0.77
CA HIS A 18 -4.98 -23.89 -1.50
C HIS A 18 -5.75 -22.92 -0.58
N ALA A 19 -6.05 -23.35 0.63
CA ALA A 19 -6.79 -22.54 1.60
C ALA A 19 -6.04 -21.29 2.10
N SER A 20 -4.73 -21.13 1.87
CA SER A 20 -3.98 -19.93 2.28
C SER A 20 -4.06 -18.84 1.22
N ALA A 21 -3.86 -19.16 -0.07
CA ALA A 21 -3.96 -18.17 -1.14
C ALA A 21 -5.41 -17.69 -1.31
N ASP A 22 -6.39 -18.58 -1.14
CA ASP A 22 -7.81 -18.22 -1.17
C ASP A 22 -8.20 -17.34 0.03
N ARG A 23 -7.60 -17.58 1.21
CA ARG A 23 -7.80 -16.71 2.39
C ARG A 23 -7.16 -15.35 2.22
N VAL A 24 -5.94 -15.29 1.69
CA VAL A 24 -5.28 -14.02 1.36
C VAL A 24 -6.05 -13.29 0.27
N HIS A 25 -6.51 -14.01 -0.75
CA HIS A 25 -7.37 -13.45 -1.80
C HIS A 25 -8.70 -12.95 -1.23
N ALA A 26 -9.35 -13.71 -0.35
CA ALA A 26 -10.58 -13.30 0.31
C ALA A 26 -10.33 -12.13 1.27
N SER A 27 -9.20 -12.11 1.99
CA SER A 27 -8.79 -10.98 2.84
C SER A 27 -8.56 -9.71 2.03
N ILE A 28 -7.91 -9.81 0.86
CA ILE A 28 -7.72 -8.67 -0.04
C ILE A 28 -8.99 -8.39 -0.86
N SER A 29 -9.88 -9.39 -1.03
CA SER A 29 -11.08 -9.25 -1.86
C SER A 29 -12.08 -8.23 -1.32
N ASP A 30 -12.07 -7.97 -0.02
CA ASP A 30 -12.95 -6.99 0.64
C ASP A 30 -12.19 -6.08 1.63
N SER A 31 -10.88 -5.84 1.36
CA SER A 31 -9.93 -5.43 2.36
C SER A 31 -9.95 -3.97 2.74
N THR A 32 -9.80 -3.76 4.04
CA THR A 32 -9.26 -2.54 4.65
C THR A 32 -7.93 -2.89 5.30
N ASP A 33 -6.85 -2.37 4.74
CA ASP A 33 -5.49 -2.66 5.17
C ASP A 33 -4.81 -1.42 5.76
N THR A 34 -3.78 -1.65 6.58
CA THR A 34 -2.92 -0.57 7.05
C THR A 34 -1.48 -0.84 6.65
N GLY A 35 -0.83 0.19 6.10
CA GLY A 35 0.52 0.10 5.57
C GLY A 35 1.60 0.44 6.60
N LEU A 36 2.71 -0.28 6.54
CA LEU A 36 3.88 -0.03 7.38
C LEU A 36 5.18 -0.43 6.68
N THR A 37 6.29 0.03 7.26
CA THR A 37 7.65 -0.33 6.81
C THR A 37 8.34 -1.25 7.81
N PRO A 38 9.24 -2.12 7.32
CA PRO A 38 10.14 -2.86 8.20
C PRO A 38 11.00 -1.91 9.05
N PRO A 39 11.55 -2.39 10.18
CA PRO A 39 12.64 -1.74 10.89
C PRO A 39 13.90 -1.61 10.03
N LEU A 40 14.92 -0.95 10.58
CA LEU A 40 16.21 -0.81 9.90
C LEU A 40 16.89 -2.16 9.69
N GLU A 41 17.64 -2.27 8.60
CA GLU A 41 18.51 -3.41 8.34
C GLU A 41 19.48 -3.63 9.52
N GLY A 42 19.66 -4.88 9.93
CA GLY A 42 20.49 -5.24 11.08
C GLY A 42 19.76 -5.20 12.43
N ALA A 43 18.48 -4.90 12.47
CA ALA A 43 17.66 -5.06 13.68
C ALA A 43 17.67 -6.52 14.16
N THR A 44 17.80 -6.73 15.46
CA THR A 44 17.74 -8.05 16.06
C THR A 44 16.33 -8.64 15.99
N GLN A 45 16.22 -9.96 16.12
CA GLN A 45 14.90 -10.63 16.13
C GLN A 45 13.98 -10.10 17.24
N ASP A 46 14.53 -9.72 18.38
CA ASP A 46 13.75 -9.17 19.50
C ASP A 46 13.25 -7.75 19.17
N GLU A 47 14.07 -6.92 18.53
CA GLU A 47 13.66 -5.59 18.07
C GLU A 47 12.58 -5.66 16.98
N LEU A 48 12.70 -6.61 16.04
CA LEU A 48 11.67 -6.87 15.03
C LEU A 48 10.35 -7.27 15.68
N LYS A 49 10.38 -8.24 16.61
CA LYS A 49 9.19 -8.71 17.34
C LYS A 49 8.56 -7.60 18.19
N GLU A 50 9.38 -6.81 18.89
CA GLU A 50 8.88 -5.71 19.70
C GLU A 50 8.24 -4.62 18.85
N THR A 51 8.83 -4.30 17.70
CA THR A 51 8.24 -3.35 16.73
C THR A 51 6.91 -3.87 16.20
N ALA A 52 6.86 -5.14 15.79
CA ALA A 52 5.63 -5.77 15.33
C ALA A 52 4.55 -5.80 16.43
N ARG A 53 4.92 -6.15 17.67
CA ARG A 53 4.01 -6.18 18.81
C ARG A 53 3.41 -4.80 19.09
N LYS A 54 4.22 -3.75 19.16
CA LYS A 54 3.76 -2.37 19.34
C LYS A 54 2.82 -1.91 18.23
N PHE A 55 3.13 -2.26 16.99
CA PHE A 55 2.27 -1.95 15.86
C PHE A 55 0.92 -2.67 15.95
N VAL A 56 0.94 -3.98 16.20
CA VAL A 56 -0.27 -4.81 16.34
C VAL A 56 -1.13 -4.35 17.52
N GLU A 57 -0.54 -4.06 18.68
CA GLU A 57 -1.26 -3.53 19.84
C GLU A 57 -1.92 -2.17 19.53
N ARG A 58 -1.19 -1.28 18.84
CA ARG A 58 -1.72 0.02 18.46
C ARG A 58 -2.87 -0.08 17.46
N SER A 59 -2.80 -1.02 16.53
CA SER A 59 -3.83 -1.29 15.53
C SER A 59 -4.93 -2.25 16.00
N ALA A 60 -4.85 -2.79 17.24
CA ALA A 60 -5.79 -3.80 17.75
C ALA A 60 -7.26 -3.35 17.76
N THR A 61 -7.52 -2.04 17.83
CA THR A 61 -8.86 -1.46 17.76
C THR A 61 -9.37 -1.24 16.34
N LEU A 62 -8.53 -1.50 15.34
CA LEU A 62 -8.88 -1.39 13.93
C LEU A 62 -9.28 -2.77 13.41
N ALA A 63 -10.41 -2.83 12.71
CA ALA A 63 -10.86 -4.06 12.07
C ALA A 63 -10.13 -4.24 10.71
N THR A 64 -8.78 -4.32 10.76
CA THR A 64 -7.97 -4.56 9.56
C THR A 64 -8.08 -6.01 9.12
N ASP A 65 -8.13 -6.25 7.81
CA ASP A 65 -8.08 -7.59 7.23
C ASP A 65 -6.64 -8.11 7.16
N GLY A 66 -5.70 -7.23 6.88
CA GLY A 66 -4.28 -7.54 6.77
C GLY A 66 -3.39 -6.32 6.90
N PHE A 67 -2.14 -6.50 6.51
CA PHE A 67 -1.13 -5.45 6.50
C PHE A 67 -0.51 -5.33 5.12
N ILE A 68 -0.04 -4.12 4.78
CA ILE A 68 0.80 -3.87 3.62
C ILE A 68 2.19 -3.56 4.12
N VAL A 69 3.18 -4.39 3.75
CA VAL A 69 4.58 -4.21 4.14
C VAL A 69 5.37 -3.72 2.94
N TYR A 70 5.95 -2.54 3.06
CA TYR A 70 6.59 -1.85 1.95
C TYR A 70 8.06 -2.19 1.78
N ASP A 71 8.49 -2.35 0.52
CA ASP A 71 9.89 -2.44 0.08
C ASP A 71 10.37 -1.03 -0.32
N ILE A 72 10.95 -0.30 0.63
CA ILE A 72 11.40 1.08 0.41
C ILE A 72 12.79 1.09 -0.17
N GLN A 73 12.95 1.80 -1.28
CA GLN A 73 14.22 2.00 -1.98
C GLN A 73 14.72 3.44 -1.81
N GLU A 74 15.99 3.67 -2.08
CA GLU A 74 16.60 5.01 -1.98
C GLU A 74 16.02 5.97 -3.01
N GLU A 75 15.63 5.45 -4.19
CA GLU A 75 15.01 6.18 -5.28
C GLU A 75 15.84 7.36 -5.79
N LYS A 76 17.16 7.17 -5.90
CA LYS A 76 18.07 8.16 -6.48
C LYS A 76 17.61 8.63 -7.86
N GLY A 77 17.65 9.95 -8.07
CA GLY A 77 17.28 10.53 -9.36
C GLY A 77 15.77 10.55 -9.65
N ARG A 78 14.93 10.28 -8.66
CA ARG A 78 13.47 10.38 -8.80
C ARG A 78 13.02 11.81 -9.14
N THR A 79 13.56 12.79 -8.41
CA THR A 79 13.38 14.22 -8.64
C THR A 79 14.72 14.94 -8.49
N PRO A 80 14.87 16.17 -9.04
CA PRO A 80 16.04 16.99 -8.80
C PRO A 80 16.18 17.44 -7.33
N GLU A 81 15.07 17.44 -6.59
CA GLU A 81 15.05 17.89 -5.20
C GLU A 81 15.59 16.83 -4.25
N PRO A 82 16.32 17.24 -3.19
CA PRO A 82 16.79 16.31 -2.18
C PRO A 82 15.60 15.66 -1.45
N ARG A 83 15.76 14.38 -1.11
CA ARG A 83 14.77 13.64 -0.32
C ARG A 83 14.57 14.32 1.05
N PRO A 84 13.35 14.72 1.43
CA PRO A 84 13.08 15.43 2.69
C PRO A 84 13.46 14.65 3.95
N PHE A 85 13.38 13.31 3.86
CA PHE A 85 13.83 12.41 4.89
C PHE A 85 14.95 11.51 4.34
N PRO A 86 16.16 11.50 4.92
CA PRO A 86 17.26 10.67 4.44
C PRO A 86 16.87 9.19 4.38
N PHE A 87 17.26 8.52 3.30
CA PHE A 87 17.05 7.08 3.18
C PHE A 87 17.97 6.32 4.14
N ARG A 88 17.41 5.29 4.75
CA ARG A 88 18.14 4.26 5.48
C ARG A 88 17.61 2.90 5.07
N LYS A 89 18.50 1.97 4.81
CA LYS A 89 18.12 0.63 4.40
C LYS A 89 17.32 -0.07 5.50
N LEU A 90 16.24 -0.70 5.11
CA LEU A 90 15.31 -1.40 5.99
C LEU A 90 15.55 -2.91 5.91
N ASP A 91 15.03 -3.64 6.88
CA ASP A 91 14.98 -5.11 6.84
C ASP A 91 14.12 -5.58 5.65
N ASP A 92 14.29 -6.84 5.26
CA ASP A 92 13.52 -7.43 4.18
C ASP A 92 12.02 -7.43 4.50
N PRO A 93 11.16 -6.90 3.62
CA PRO A 93 9.74 -6.80 3.90
C PRO A 93 9.07 -8.17 4.05
N SER A 94 9.58 -9.23 3.43
CA SER A 94 9.03 -10.57 3.58
C SER A 94 9.40 -11.19 4.93
N HIS A 95 10.60 -10.90 5.44
CA HIS A 95 11.00 -11.29 6.79
C HIS A 95 10.13 -10.60 7.84
N PHE A 96 9.94 -9.29 7.73
CA PHE A 96 9.11 -8.56 8.67
C PHE A 96 7.62 -8.94 8.58
N ALA A 97 7.11 -9.26 7.39
CA ALA A 97 5.76 -9.79 7.21
C ALA A 97 5.54 -11.11 7.96
N LYS A 98 6.57 -12.00 7.99
CA LYS A 98 6.52 -13.21 8.81
C LYS A 98 6.41 -12.87 10.30
N VAL A 99 7.24 -11.94 10.79
CA VAL A 99 7.20 -11.50 12.20
C VAL A 99 5.84 -10.92 12.56
N LEU A 100 5.25 -10.11 11.70
CA LEU A 100 3.90 -9.57 11.89
C LEU A 100 2.85 -10.68 11.95
N LYS A 101 2.94 -11.67 11.06
CA LYS A 101 2.04 -12.84 11.05
C LYS A 101 2.15 -13.66 12.33
N ASP A 102 3.38 -13.90 12.80
CA ASP A 102 3.64 -14.64 14.04
C ASP A 102 3.03 -13.92 15.27
N VAL A 103 3.01 -12.59 15.29
CA VAL A 103 2.46 -11.77 16.39
C VAL A 103 0.95 -11.59 16.28
N SER A 104 0.42 -11.38 15.08
CA SER A 104 -0.97 -10.96 14.86
C SER A 104 -1.90 -12.07 14.38
N GLY A 105 -1.36 -13.12 13.77
CA GLY A 105 -2.11 -14.12 13.02
C GLY A 105 -2.66 -13.65 11.68
N LYS A 106 -2.39 -12.38 11.27
CA LYS A 106 -2.88 -11.80 10.02
C LYS A 106 -1.86 -11.93 8.91
N GLU A 107 -2.37 -12.06 7.68
CA GLU A 107 -1.54 -12.07 6.47
C GLU A 107 -1.08 -10.65 6.09
N SER A 108 -0.03 -10.59 5.26
CA SER A 108 0.48 -9.35 4.73
C SER A 108 0.62 -9.40 3.22
N VAL A 109 0.35 -8.27 2.56
CA VAL A 109 0.75 -8.02 1.17
C VAL A 109 2.15 -7.41 1.22
N VAL A 110 3.12 -8.09 0.66
CA VAL A 110 4.50 -7.63 0.61
C VAL A 110 4.76 -6.90 -0.70
N TYR A 111 5.13 -5.63 -0.62
CA TYR A 111 5.65 -4.90 -1.78
C TYR A 111 7.02 -5.44 -2.15
N LYS A 112 7.28 -5.51 -3.46
CA LYS A 112 8.60 -5.82 -3.99
C LYS A 112 8.94 -4.95 -5.19
N CYS A 113 9.99 -4.17 -5.03
CA CYS A 113 10.65 -3.49 -6.13
C CYS A 113 11.49 -4.50 -6.92
N VAL A 114 10.92 -5.00 -8.01
CA VAL A 114 11.57 -6.05 -8.80
C VAL A 114 12.77 -5.52 -9.58
N ALA A 115 12.70 -4.28 -10.05
CA ALA A 115 13.73 -3.68 -10.89
C ALA A 115 15.05 -3.43 -10.15
N GLU A 116 14.99 -3.14 -8.84
CA GLU A 116 16.16 -2.85 -7.97
C GLU A 116 16.80 -4.13 -7.41
N SER A 117 16.26 -5.31 -7.74
CA SER A 117 16.81 -6.58 -7.29
C SER A 117 17.99 -7.01 -8.17
N ASP A 118 18.98 -7.68 -7.58
CA ASP A 118 20.02 -8.34 -8.36
C ASP A 118 19.41 -9.41 -9.27
N PRO A 119 19.80 -9.49 -10.56
CA PRO A 119 19.22 -10.45 -11.50
C PRO A 119 19.32 -11.90 -11.03
N GLY A 120 20.46 -12.28 -10.47
CA GLY A 120 20.71 -13.64 -9.94
C GLY A 120 20.15 -13.87 -8.53
N GLY A 121 19.90 -12.79 -7.78
CA GLY A 121 19.43 -12.83 -6.39
C GLY A 121 17.91 -12.92 -6.24
N PHE A 122 17.15 -12.48 -7.26
CA PHE A 122 15.70 -12.40 -7.17
C PHE A 122 15.04 -13.78 -6.91
N ASP A 123 15.47 -14.84 -7.60
CA ASP A 123 14.87 -16.16 -7.42
C ASP A 123 15.18 -16.73 -6.04
N GLY A 124 16.40 -16.50 -5.53
CA GLY A 124 16.77 -16.86 -4.16
C GLY A 124 15.93 -16.13 -3.13
N TRP A 125 15.74 -14.81 -3.32
CA TRP A 125 14.84 -14.00 -2.48
C TRP A 125 13.40 -14.53 -2.51
N LEU A 126 12.85 -14.79 -3.72
CA LEU A 126 11.48 -15.26 -3.87
C LEU A 126 11.26 -16.63 -3.20
N ASN A 127 12.19 -17.56 -3.37
CA ASN A 127 12.12 -18.86 -2.72
C ASN A 127 12.15 -18.69 -1.20
N LYS A 128 13.06 -17.89 -0.66
CA LYS A 128 13.14 -17.60 0.78
C LYS A 128 11.86 -16.95 1.32
N ALA A 129 11.30 -15.98 0.60
CA ALA A 129 10.07 -15.31 0.98
C ALA A 129 8.88 -16.28 1.06
N ILE A 130 8.80 -17.24 0.13
CA ILE A 130 7.73 -18.24 0.08
C ILE A 130 7.99 -19.37 1.08
N ASP A 131 9.17 -19.98 1.01
CA ASP A 131 9.44 -21.26 1.70
C ASP A 131 9.83 -21.05 3.16
N ASP A 132 10.62 -20.01 3.49
CA ASP A 132 11.08 -19.73 4.86
C ASP A 132 10.12 -18.80 5.60
N TYR A 133 9.58 -17.79 4.91
CA TYR A 133 8.76 -16.75 5.54
C TYR A 133 7.25 -16.95 5.34
N GLY A 134 6.85 -17.85 4.44
CA GLY A 134 5.44 -18.19 4.20
C GLY A 134 4.63 -17.04 3.60
N VAL A 135 5.29 -16.11 2.89
CA VAL A 135 4.61 -14.99 2.22
C VAL A 135 3.96 -15.49 0.94
N ASN A 136 2.66 -15.21 0.80
CA ASN A 136 1.85 -15.69 -0.32
C ASN A 136 1.19 -14.55 -1.12
N ALA A 137 1.34 -13.29 -0.69
CA ALA A 137 0.76 -12.13 -1.37
C ALA A 137 1.81 -11.06 -1.64
N TYR A 138 1.92 -10.65 -2.90
CA TYR A 138 2.93 -9.71 -3.37
C TYR A 138 2.32 -8.56 -4.14
N ASN A 139 2.77 -7.34 -3.90
CA ASN A 139 2.47 -6.19 -4.74
C ASN A 139 3.71 -5.79 -5.53
N LEU A 140 3.69 -6.05 -6.84
CA LEU A 140 4.86 -5.86 -7.70
C LEU A 140 4.98 -4.42 -8.16
N VAL A 141 6.19 -3.90 -8.05
CA VAL A 141 6.54 -2.55 -8.47
C VAL A 141 7.82 -2.57 -9.32
N GLY A 142 7.88 -1.69 -10.30
CA GLY A 142 9.04 -1.52 -11.17
C GLY A 142 10.09 -0.58 -10.56
N GLY A 143 10.93 0.03 -11.38
CA GLY A 143 11.91 1.02 -10.94
C GLY A 143 11.31 2.40 -10.67
N ALA A 144 12.00 3.20 -9.86
CA ALA A 144 11.56 4.54 -9.45
C ALA A 144 11.49 5.54 -10.62
N SER A 145 12.29 5.38 -11.65
CA SER A 145 12.35 6.25 -12.83
C SER A 145 12.54 5.45 -14.10
N SER A 146 11.80 5.81 -15.14
CA SER A 146 12.01 5.24 -16.49
C SER A 146 13.31 5.72 -17.17
N ALA A 147 13.96 6.74 -16.62
CA ALA A 147 15.25 7.23 -17.09
C ALA A 147 16.42 6.38 -16.57
N ASN A 148 16.23 5.62 -15.50
CA ASN A 148 17.25 4.76 -14.91
C ASN A 148 17.27 3.41 -15.62
N GLN A 149 18.46 2.84 -15.76
CA GLN A 149 18.63 1.44 -16.13
C GLN A 149 18.64 0.58 -14.88
N TYR A 150 17.90 -0.51 -14.92
CA TYR A 150 17.79 -1.45 -13.81
C TYR A 150 18.26 -2.83 -14.27
N SER A 151 18.96 -3.53 -13.40
CA SER A 151 19.46 -4.88 -13.65
C SER A 151 18.49 -5.99 -13.25
N GLY A 152 17.50 -5.68 -12.44
CA GLY A 152 16.53 -6.65 -11.93
C GLY A 152 15.54 -7.14 -13.00
N PRO A 153 14.76 -8.18 -12.69
CA PRO A 153 13.77 -8.73 -13.60
C PRO A 153 12.64 -7.74 -13.88
N THR A 154 11.93 -7.95 -14.98
CA THR A 154 10.75 -7.15 -15.31
C THR A 154 9.51 -7.64 -14.54
N ILE A 155 8.51 -6.76 -14.40
CA ILE A 155 7.22 -7.15 -13.78
C ILE A 155 6.58 -8.35 -14.49
N PRO A 156 6.52 -8.44 -15.84
CA PRO A 156 6.02 -9.63 -16.52
C PRO A 156 6.78 -10.90 -16.19
N ASP A 157 8.11 -10.86 -16.09
CA ASP A 157 8.93 -12.02 -15.75
C ASP A 157 8.62 -12.54 -14.35
N VAL A 158 8.47 -11.63 -13.38
CA VAL A 158 8.14 -11.97 -12.00
C VAL A 158 6.70 -12.48 -11.89
N ALA A 159 5.76 -11.85 -12.56
CA ALA A 159 4.38 -12.32 -12.63
C ALA A 159 4.29 -13.75 -13.19
N ALA A 160 5.04 -14.05 -14.26
CA ALA A 160 5.11 -15.40 -14.81
C ALA A 160 5.69 -16.43 -13.82
N LYS A 161 6.69 -16.03 -13.01
CA LYS A 161 7.25 -16.88 -11.94
C LYS A 161 6.23 -17.12 -10.82
N LEU A 162 5.53 -16.09 -10.37
CA LEU A 162 4.50 -16.19 -9.33
C LEU A 162 3.29 -17.02 -9.79
N ASN A 163 2.87 -16.92 -11.05
CA ASN A 163 1.80 -17.72 -11.61
C ASN A 163 2.09 -19.23 -11.59
N LYS A 164 3.36 -19.64 -11.57
CA LYS A 164 3.77 -21.05 -11.39
C LYS A 164 3.65 -21.52 -9.93
N ARG A 165 3.53 -20.61 -8.97
CA ARG A 165 3.41 -20.89 -7.54
C ARG A 165 1.93 -20.79 -7.12
N LYS A 166 1.20 -21.89 -7.16
CA LYS A 166 -0.26 -21.94 -6.90
C LYS A 166 -0.68 -21.32 -5.56
N GLN A 167 0.21 -21.32 -4.55
CA GLN A 167 -0.03 -20.71 -3.26
C GLN A 167 0.11 -19.19 -3.26
N CYS A 168 0.66 -18.58 -4.30
CA CYS A 168 0.91 -17.15 -4.36
C CYS A 168 -0.18 -16.40 -5.13
N ALA A 169 -0.45 -15.20 -4.64
CA ALA A 169 -1.25 -14.20 -5.32
C ALA A 169 -0.43 -12.91 -5.47
N HIS A 170 -0.66 -12.17 -6.55
CA HIS A 170 0.05 -10.92 -6.75
C HIS A 170 -0.85 -9.85 -7.35
N GLY A 171 -0.50 -8.62 -7.08
CA GLY A 171 -1.09 -7.41 -7.60
C GLY A 171 -0.01 -6.43 -8.04
N GLY A 172 -0.43 -5.22 -8.32
CA GLY A 172 0.45 -4.14 -8.72
C GLY A 172 -0.07 -2.79 -8.28
N VAL A 173 0.59 -1.73 -8.70
CA VAL A 173 0.17 -0.37 -8.39
C VAL A 173 -0.62 0.25 -9.53
N THR A 174 -1.50 1.20 -9.19
CA THR A 174 -2.13 2.12 -10.13
C THR A 174 -1.89 3.57 -9.71
N ILE A 175 -1.74 4.46 -10.68
CA ILE A 175 -1.55 5.89 -10.45
C ILE A 175 -2.55 6.64 -11.33
N ALA A 176 -3.60 7.14 -10.72
CA ALA A 176 -4.72 7.75 -11.43
C ALA A 176 -4.32 9.02 -12.22
N GLU A 177 -3.34 9.77 -11.74
CA GLU A 177 -2.82 10.95 -12.43
C GLU A 177 -2.16 10.63 -13.78
N ARG A 178 -1.70 9.39 -13.96
CA ARG A 178 -1.23 8.94 -15.29
C ARG A 178 -2.37 8.84 -16.29
N HIS A 179 -3.56 8.50 -15.81
CA HIS A 179 -4.73 8.43 -16.67
C HIS A 179 -5.10 9.80 -17.22
N ILE A 180 -5.01 10.84 -16.37
CA ILE A 180 -5.20 12.22 -16.85
C ILE A 180 -4.14 12.63 -17.87
N LYS A 181 -2.86 12.25 -17.63
CA LYS A 181 -1.73 12.64 -18.50
C LYS A 181 -1.67 11.88 -19.83
N LYS A 182 -2.00 10.58 -19.80
CA LYS A 182 -1.79 9.64 -20.92
C LYS A 182 -3.08 9.04 -21.49
N GLY A 183 -4.18 9.11 -20.75
CA GLY A 183 -5.48 8.57 -21.16
C GLY A 183 -5.59 7.03 -21.16
N ASN A 184 -4.58 6.29 -20.71
CA ASN A 184 -4.50 4.84 -20.93
C ASN A 184 -4.22 3.98 -19.68
N GLU A 185 -4.29 4.53 -18.47
CA GLU A 185 -4.04 3.71 -17.27
C GLU A 185 -5.08 2.59 -17.11
N HIS A 186 -6.34 2.81 -17.50
CA HIS A 186 -7.38 1.78 -17.50
C HIS A 186 -7.04 0.59 -18.40
N GLU A 187 -6.42 0.81 -19.58
CA GLU A 187 -5.90 -0.26 -20.41
C GLU A 187 -4.69 -0.96 -19.77
N THR A 188 -3.86 -0.19 -19.06
CA THR A 188 -2.73 -0.73 -18.32
C THR A 188 -3.19 -1.68 -17.22
N LEU A 189 -4.31 -1.36 -16.52
CA LEU A 189 -4.89 -2.25 -15.52
C LEU A 189 -5.38 -3.56 -16.14
N VAL A 190 -6.02 -3.50 -17.33
CA VAL A 190 -6.42 -4.72 -18.06
C VAL A 190 -5.20 -5.56 -18.40
N LYS A 191 -4.16 -4.98 -19.01
CA LYS A 191 -2.90 -5.68 -19.35
C LYS A 191 -2.22 -6.30 -18.12
N LYS A 192 -2.21 -5.61 -17.00
CA LYS A 192 -1.71 -6.16 -15.73
C LYS A 192 -2.58 -7.33 -15.22
N GLY A 193 -3.90 -7.24 -15.37
CA GLY A 193 -4.81 -8.35 -15.09
C GLY A 193 -4.54 -9.59 -15.94
N GLU A 194 -4.19 -9.40 -17.22
CA GLU A 194 -3.78 -10.48 -18.13
C GLU A 194 -2.47 -11.16 -17.70
N LEU A 195 -1.58 -10.44 -16.98
CA LEU A 195 -0.40 -11.02 -16.34
C LEU A 195 -0.72 -11.83 -15.07
N GLY A 196 -2.00 -11.93 -14.67
CA GLY A 196 -2.44 -12.66 -13.48
C GLY A 196 -2.54 -11.81 -12.22
N MET A 197 -2.39 -10.48 -12.30
CA MET A 197 -2.59 -9.60 -11.15
C MET A 197 -4.05 -9.58 -10.73
N ARG A 198 -4.28 -9.68 -9.43
CA ARG A 198 -5.63 -9.81 -8.83
C ARG A 198 -6.16 -8.52 -8.22
N TRP A 199 -5.29 -7.56 -7.91
CA TRP A 199 -5.62 -6.24 -7.37
C TRP A 199 -4.63 -5.17 -7.81
N PHE A 200 -5.02 -3.91 -7.62
CA PHE A 200 -4.16 -2.74 -7.84
C PHE A 200 -4.28 -1.79 -6.65
N ILE A 201 -3.15 -1.51 -5.99
CA ILE A 201 -3.12 -0.55 -4.88
C ILE A 201 -2.79 0.82 -5.46
N SER A 202 -3.60 1.83 -5.13
CA SER A 202 -3.41 3.17 -5.66
C SER A 202 -2.27 3.91 -4.98
N GLN A 203 -1.82 4.97 -5.64
CA GLN A 203 -1.07 6.04 -4.99
C GLN A 203 -1.96 6.75 -3.95
N ALA A 204 -1.34 7.40 -2.94
CA ALA A 204 -2.09 8.21 -1.99
C ALA A 204 -2.90 9.27 -2.73
N ILE A 205 -4.17 9.41 -2.35
CA ILE A 205 -5.14 10.26 -3.04
C ILE A 205 -5.28 11.56 -2.28
N TYR A 206 -4.98 12.67 -2.96
CA TYR A 206 -5.23 14.05 -2.52
C TYR A 206 -6.04 14.84 -3.55
N ASP A 207 -6.33 14.21 -4.70
CA ASP A 207 -7.28 14.65 -5.70
C ASP A 207 -8.16 13.47 -6.11
N PRO A 208 -9.48 13.50 -5.87
CA PRO A 208 -10.37 12.39 -6.18
C PRO A 208 -10.69 12.26 -7.67
N GLU A 209 -10.61 13.35 -8.45
CA GLU A 209 -11.08 13.39 -9.85
C GLU A 209 -10.36 12.40 -10.76
N PRO A 210 -9.01 12.30 -10.73
CA PRO A 210 -8.29 11.33 -11.53
C PRO A 210 -8.73 9.89 -11.26
N MET A 211 -8.98 9.56 -9.97
CA MET A 211 -9.39 8.23 -9.57
C MET A 211 -10.82 7.92 -10.01
N ILE A 212 -11.74 8.86 -9.86
CA ILE A 212 -13.13 8.72 -10.31
C ILE A 212 -13.18 8.45 -11.81
N LYS A 213 -12.44 9.23 -12.60
CA LYS A 213 -12.35 9.05 -14.05
C LYS A 213 -11.78 7.67 -14.40
N LEU A 214 -10.65 7.29 -13.79
CA LEU A 214 -10.02 6.00 -14.01
C LEU A 214 -10.96 4.83 -13.71
N LEU A 215 -11.65 4.85 -12.58
CA LEU A 215 -12.55 3.77 -12.18
C LEU A 215 -13.75 3.63 -13.12
N LYS A 216 -14.36 4.74 -13.53
CA LYS A 216 -15.47 4.75 -14.49
C LYS A 216 -15.03 4.17 -15.85
N GLU A 217 -13.89 4.59 -16.37
CA GLU A 217 -13.38 4.13 -17.66
C GLU A 217 -12.86 2.68 -17.60
N TYR A 218 -12.20 2.28 -16.50
CA TYR A 218 -11.78 0.90 -16.29
C TYR A 218 -12.98 -0.06 -16.22
N GLY A 219 -14.01 0.28 -15.46
CA GLY A 219 -15.23 -0.51 -15.39
C GLY A 219 -15.96 -0.60 -16.74
N ALA A 220 -16.02 0.52 -17.49
CA ALA A 220 -16.60 0.53 -18.83
C ALA A 220 -15.82 -0.35 -19.81
N LEU A 221 -14.50 -0.27 -19.82
CA LEU A 221 -13.62 -1.11 -20.66
C LEU A 221 -13.76 -2.59 -20.32
N CYS A 222 -13.82 -2.94 -19.03
CA CYS A 222 -14.00 -4.32 -18.61
C CYS A 222 -15.38 -4.87 -19.09
N ARG A 223 -16.45 -4.10 -18.95
CA ARG A 223 -17.76 -4.48 -19.49
C ARG A 223 -17.74 -4.66 -21.01
N GLN A 224 -17.12 -3.72 -21.73
CA GLN A 224 -16.98 -3.80 -23.19
C GLN A 224 -16.24 -5.07 -23.64
N ARG A 225 -15.20 -5.47 -22.89
CA ARG A 225 -14.38 -6.65 -23.20
C ARG A 225 -14.91 -7.94 -22.59
N ASN A 226 -16.01 -7.88 -21.85
CA ASN A 226 -16.57 -9.00 -21.09
C ASN A 226 -15.55 -9.68 -20.17
N ILE A 227 -14.77 -8.87 -19.43
CA ILE A 227 -13.81 -9.33 -18.43
C ILE A 227 -14.19 -8.80 -17.06
N GLU A 228 -13.87 -9.55 -16.01
CA GLU A 228 -14.09 -9.15 -14.64
C GLU A 228 -13.05 -8.12 -14.21
N PRO A 229 -13.45 -6.90 -13.76
CA PRO A 229 -12.50 -5.91 -13.28
C PRO A 229 -11.83 -6.39 -12.00
N LYS A 230 -10.53 -6.19 -11.92
CA LYS A 230 -9.76 -6.48 -10.71
C LYS A 230 -9.94 -5.36 -9.71
N ARG A 231 -9.81 -5.71 -8.43
CA ARG A 231 -9.97 -4.77 -7.30
C ARG A 231 -9.00 -3.60 -7.39
N VAL A 232 -9.50 -2.41 -7.05
CA VAL A 232 -8.68 -1.23 -6.81
C VAL A 232 -8.76 -0.87 -5.34
N VAL A 233 -7.60 -0.84 -4.67
CA VAL A 233 -7.45 -0.44 -3.27
C VAL A 233 -7.10 1.04 -3.25
N LEU A 234 -7.98 1.86 -2.68
CA LEU A 234 -7.81 3.31 -2.55
C LEU A 234 -6.90 3.61 -1.36
N THR A 235 -5.80 4.30 -1.58
CA THR A 235 -4.82 4.60 -0.54
C THR A 235 -4.98 6.04 -0.05
N PHE A 236 -5.02 6.20 1.26
CA PHE A 236 -5.08 7.50 1.94
C PHE A 236 -4.01 7.61 3.02
N ALA A 237 -3.42 8.79 3.17
CA ALA A 237 -2.39 9.06 4.17
C ALA A 237 -2.57 10.46 4.74
N PRO A 238 -2.93 10.65 6.01
CA PRO A 238 -3.11 11.98 6.59
C PRO A 238 -1.78 12.68 6.82
N CYS A 239 -1.80 14.00 6.75
CA CYS A 239 -0.63 14.86 6.88
C CYS A 239 -1.00 16.14 7.64
N GLY A 240 -0.15 16.57 8.57
CA GLY A 240 -0.33 17.84 9.28
C GLY A 240 0.95 18.67 9.35
N ARG A 241 2.06 18.20 8.79
CA ARG A 241 3.37 18.87 8.85
C ARG A 241 3.86 19.22 7.45
N GLU A 242 4.40 20.42 7.28
CA GLU A 242 5.01 20.84 6.01
C GLU A 242 6.07 19.87 5.49
N LYS A 243 6.92 19.33 6.39
CA LYS A 243 7.95 18.36 6.01
C LYS A 243 7.35 17.07 5.49
N THR A 244 6.26 16.59 6.11
CA THR A 244 5.52 15.41 5.65
C THR A 244 4.83 15.69 4.31
N MET A 245 4.22 16.87 4.15
CA MET A 245 3.61 17.30 2.89
C MET A 245 4.63 17.38 1.76
N ARG A 246 5.79 18.00 1.99
CA ARG A 246 6.90 18.01 1.01
C ARG A 246 7.36 16.61 0.64
N PHE A 247 7.38 15.69 1.60
CA PHE A 247 7.76 14.31 1.32
C PHE A 247 6.71 13.59 0.47
N ILE A 248 5.43 13.75 0.76
CA ILE A 248 4.32 13.23 -0.06
C ILE A 248 4.46 13.73 -1.51
N LYS A 249 4.69 15.02 -1.71
CA LYS A 249 4.91 15.61 -3.04
C LYS A 249 6.20 15.09 -3.69
N TRP A 250 7.28 14.94 -2.92
CA TRP A 250 8.54 14.35 -3.41
C TRP A 250 8.35 12.92 -3.89
N LEU A 251 7.49 12.15 -3.25
CA LEU A 251 7.08 10.81 -3.70
C LEU A 251 6.23 10.83 -4.99
N GLY A 252 5.96 11.97 -5.57
CA GLY A 252 5.21 12.14 -6.81
C GLY A 252 3.69 12.11 -6.65
N VAL A 253 3.20 12.26 -5.42
CA VAL A 253 1.76 12.45 -5.18
C VAL A 253 1.38 13.86 -5.63
N THR A 254 0.34 13.96 -6.42
CA THR A 254 -0.24 15.26 -6.78
C THR A 254 -1.12 15.74 -5.64
N VAL A 255 -0.74 16.85 -5.03
CA VAL A 255 -1.53 17.54 -4.01
C VAL A 255 -1.93 18.89 -4.60
N PRO A 256 -3.23 19.16 -4.83
CA PRO A 256 -3.70 20.47 -5.28
C PRO A 256 -3.31 21.58 -4.29
N GLU A 257 -2.95 22.75 -4.78
CA GLU A 257 -2.45 23.86 -3.95
C GLU A 257 -3.49 24.36 -2.94
N ASP A 258 -4.76 24.33 -3.29
CA ASP A 258 -5.85 24.68 -2.41
C ASP A 258 -6.00 23.66 -1.27
N VAL A 259 -5.89 22.35 -1.56
CA VAL A 259 -5.91 21.28 -0.56
C VAL A 259 -4.70 21.39 0.38
N GLU A 260 -3.50 21.59 -0.16
CA GLU A 260 -2.28 21.80 0.64
C GLU A 260 -2.45 22.97 1.60
N ARG A 261 -2.89 24.12 1.07
CA ARG A 261 -3.12 25.34 1.86
C ARG A 261 -4.21 25.13 2.91
N GLU A 262 -5.33 24.53 2.54
CA GLU A 262 -6.43 24.25 3.48
C GLU A 262 -5.98 23.36 4.65
N ILE A 263 -5.05 22.42 4.42
CA ILE A 263 -4.46 21.60 5.49
C ILE A 263 -3.45 22.41 6.32
N LEU A 264 -2.51 23.08 5.66
CA LEU A 264 -1.37 23.69 6.36
C LEU A 264 -1.73 25.00 7.08
N ASP A 265 -2.79 25.69 6.68
CA ASP A 265 -3.28 26.92 7.34
C ASP A 265 -4.29 26.65 8.46
N ALA A 266 -4.82 25.42 8.55
CA ALA A 266 -5.78 25.07 9.60
C ALA A 266 -5.14 25.10 11.00
N GLU A 267 -5.91 25.48 12.01
CA GLU A 267 -5.49 25.40 13.41
C GLU A 267 -5.18 23.94 13.81
N ASP A 268 -6.10 23.01 13.52
CA ASP A 268 -5.86 21.55 13.60
C ASP A 268 -5.56 21.00 12.19
N LYS A 269 -4.31 21.12 11.79
CA LYS A 269 -3.83 20.65 10.47
C LYS A 269 -4.08 19.16 10.24
N VAL A 270 -3.87 18.36 11.26
CA VAL A 270 -4.00 16.90 11.19
C VAL A 270 -5.47 16.50 11.09
N GLY A 271 -6.34 17.05 11.93
CA GLY A 271 -7.78 16.83 11.86
C GLY A 271 -8.37 17.30 10.53
N LYS A 272 -7.92 18.46 10.02
CA LYS A 272 -8.33 18.98 8.71
C LYS A 272 -7.96 18.02 7.58
N SER A 273 -6.77 17.48 7.61
CA SER A 273 -6.33 16.46 6.64
C SER A 273 -7.24 15.23 6.66
N VAL A 274 -7.59 14.72 7.85
CA VAL A 274 -8.52 13.60 7.98
C VAL A 274 -9.88 13.93 7.38
N ASP A 275 -10.44 15.10 7.65
CA ASP A 275 -11.75 15.51 7.14
C ASP A 275 -11.76 15.60 5.62
N LEU A 276 -10.74 16.22 5.02
CA LEU A 276 -10.61 16.33 3.57
C LEU A 276 -10.47 14.95 2.90
N LEU A 277 -9.61 14.08 3.44
CA LEU A 277 -9.43 12.73 2.90
C LEU A 277 -10.70 11.87 3.04
N CYS A 278 -11.45 12.02 4.11
CA CYS A 278 -12.78 11.41 4.25
C CYS A 278 -13.76 11.92 3.19
N ALA A 279 -13.80 13.23 2.94
CA ALA A 279 -14.65 13.82 1.91
C ALA A 279 -14.29 13.30 0.52
N MET A 280 -12.98 13.19 0.21
CA MET A 280 -12.49 12.61 -1.05
C MET A 280 -12.86 11.14 -1.20
N CYS A 281 -12.67 10.34 -0.14
CA CYS A 281 -13.10 8.94 -0.12
C CYS A 281 -14.61 8.83 -0.41
N LYS A 282 -15.42 9.58 0.32
CA LYS A 282 -16.88 9.59 0.11
C LYS A 282 -17.24 9.96 -1.34
N LYS A 283 -16.62 11.01 -1.88
CA LYS A 283 -16.86 11.44 -3.27
C LYS A 283 -16.52 10.34 -4.27
N ILE A 284 -15.37 9.66 -4.12
CA ILE A 284 -14.99 8.54 -4.99
C ILE A 284 -16.05 7.44 -4.92
N LEU A 285 -16.45 7.02 -3.72
CA LEU A 285 -17.46 5.97 -3.53
C LEU A 285 -18.80 6.35 -4.18
N ASP A 286 -19.31 7.55 -3.90
CA ASP A 286 -20.59 8.03 -4.42
C ASP A 286 -20.59 8.11 -5.95
N GLU A 287 -19.55 8.67 -6.55
CA GLU A 287 -19.50 8.90 -8.00
C GLU A 287 -19.11 7.67 -8.83
N THR A 288 -18.51 6.65 -8.19
CA THR A 288 -18.18 5.39 -8.87
C THR A 288 -19.16 4.27 -8.57
N LYS A 289 -20.23 4.56 -7.83
CA LYS A 289 -21.30 3.60 -7.57
C LYS A 289 -21.84 3.04 -8.88
N GLY A 290 -21.84 1.72 -9.02
CA GLY A 290 -22.31 1.04 -10.24
C GLY A 290 -21.29 0.98 -11.40
N CYS A 291 -20.05 1.49 -11.24
CA CYS A 291 -19.02 1.30 -12.26
C CYS A 291 -18.59 -0.17 -12.42
N GLY A 292 -18.88 -1.02 -11.43
CA GLY A 292 -18.60 -2.45 -11.45
C GLY A 292 -17.19 -2.82 -11.00
N VAL A 293 -16.34 -1.85 -10.63
CA VAL A 293 -15.00 -2.11 -10.12
C VAL A 293 -15.07 -2.40 -8.62
N PRO A 294 -14.58 -3.57 -8.14
CA PRO A 294 -14.50 -3.84 -6.72
C PRO A 294 -13.49 -2.87 -6.05
N LEU A 295 -13.84 -2.32 -4.90
CA LEU A 295 -13.01 -1.37 -4.18
C LEU A 295 -12.54 -1.95 -2.84
N GLY A 296 -11.36 -1.51 -2.39
CA GLY A 296 -10.82 -1.67 -1.06
C GLY A 296 -10.23 -0.35 -0.57
N ILE A 297 -9.81 -0.28 0.68
CA ILE A 297 -9.18 0.90 1.27
C ILE A 297 -7.89 0.50 1.97
N SER A 298 -6.84 1.29 1.76
CA SER A 298 -5.61 1.27 2.55
C SER A 298 -5.40 2.63 3.19
N VAL A 299 -5.09 2.64 4.48
CA VAL A 299 -4.72 3.86 5.18
C VAL A 299 -3.33 3.72 5.78
N GLU A 300 -2.52 4.72 5.58
CA GLU A 300 -1.11 4.73 5.91
C GLU A 300 -0.73 5.96 6.72
N SER A 301 0.34 5.82 7.51
CA SER A 301 1.01 6.97 8.10
C SER A 301 2.34 7.20 7.40
N VAL A 302 2.48 8.31 6.70
CA VAL A 302 3.75 8.70 6.05
C VAL A 302 4.75 9.30 7.04
N SER A 303 4.48 9.24 8.33
CA SER A 303 5.38 9.76 9.36
C SER A 303 5.38 8.94 10.64
N ILE A 304 6.40 9.14 11.46
CA ILE A 304 6.52 8.53 12.78
C ILE A 304 5.88 9.37 13.89
N PHE A 305 5.37 10.54 13.57
CA PHE A 305 4.78 11.43 14.57
C PHE A 305 3.46 10.89 15.09
N LYS A 306 3.34 10.80 16.42
CA LYS A 306 2.21 10.18 17.09
C LYS A 306 0.85 10.75 16.66
N ASN A 307 0.76 12.06 16.45
CA ASN A 307 -0.46 12.72 16.00
C ASN A 307 -0.87 12.30 14.59
N GLU A 308 0.07 12.20 13.64
CA GLU A 308 -0.21 11.74 12.28
C GLU A 308 -0.53 10.24 12.23
N ILE A 309 0.11 9.42 13.08
CA ILE A 309 -0.24 8.00 13.22
C ILE A 309 -1.66 7.85 13.81
N ASN A 310 -2.01 8.62 14.84
CA ASN A 310 -3.36 8.59 15.41
C ASN A 310 -4.41 9.05 14.40
N ALA A 311 -4.07 10.05 13.58
CA ALA A 311 -4.91 10.51 12.48
C ALA A 311 -5.12 9.41 11.42
N ALA A 312 -4.10 8.62 11.10
CA ALA A 312 -4.26 7.47 10.21
C ALA A 312 -5.25 6.45 10.79
N HIS A 313 -5.21 6.19 12.10
CA HIS A 313 -6.18 5.30 12.74
C HIS A 313 -7.61 5.86 12.70
N GLU A 314 -7.78 7.17 12.90
CA GLU A 314 -9.08 7.82 12.79
C GLU A 314 -9.60 7.80 11.36
N LEU A 315 -8.76 8.13 10.40
CA LEU A 315 -9.09 8.07 8.99
C LEU A 315 -9.50 6.65 8.58
N PHE A 316 -8.78 5.62 9.06
CA PHE A 316 -9.11 4.24 8.81
C PHE A 316 -10.53 3.89 9.28
N ARG A 317 -10.89 4.21 10.53
CA ARG A 317 -12.23 3.92 11.05
C ARG A 317 -13.33 4.61 10.24
N ARG A 318 -13.12 5.87 9.87
CA ARG A 318 -14.11 6.65 9.12
C ARG A 318 -14.26 6.14 7.69
N THR A 319 -13.16 5.88 6.99
CA THR A 319 -13.20 5.36 5.60
C THR A 319 -13.69 3.92 5.54
N GLN A 320 -13.35 3.07 6.50
CA GLN A 320 -13.90 1.72 6.63
C GLN A 320 -15.42 1.75 6.79
N SER A 321 -15.95 2.62 7.64
CA SER A 321 -17.39 2.77 7.80
C SER A 321 -18.08 3.20 6.50
N MET A 322 -17.48 4.12 5.75
CA MET A 322 -17.99 4.53 4.44
C MET A 322 -18.01 3.37 3.43
N LEU A 323 -16.96 2.55 3.43
CA LEU A 323 -16.86 1.38 2.55
C LEU A 323 -17.91 0.32 2.90
N LEU A 324 -18.13 0.06 4.18
CA LEU A 324 -19.18 -0.82 4.65
C LEU A 324 -20.58 -0.34 4.22
N ASP A 325 -20.82 0.96 4.31
CA ASP A 325 -22.05 1.58 3.83
C ASP A 325 -22.23 1.46 2.32
N PHE A 326 -21.15 1.55 1.58
CA PHE A 326 -21.12 1.41 0.13
C PHE A 326 -21.51 -0.02 -0.30
N PHE A 327 -20.98 -1.06 0.34
CA PHE A 327 -21.27 -2.45 0.00
C PHE A 327 -22.61 -2.97 0.54
N GLY A 328 -23.12 -2.38 1.64
CA GLY A 328 -24.42 -2.72 2.21
C GLY A 328 -24.45 -3.94 3.14
N GLU A 329 -25.68 -4.39 3.47
CA GLU A 329 -25.96 -5.42 4.50
C GLU A 329 -25.24 -6.78 4.31
N PRO A 330 -25.15 -7.38 3.11
CA PRO A 330 -24.50 -8.68 2.94
C PRO A 330 -23.06 -8.70 3.47
N TRP A 331 -22.38 -7.59 3.29
CA TRP A 331 -21.00 -7.41 3.72
C TRP A 331 -20.90 -7.26 5.25
N LEU A 332 -21.81 -6.48 5.85
CA LEU A 332 -21.88 -6.31 7.30
C LEU A 332 -22.15 -7.63 8.02
N VAL A 333 -22.97 -8.50 7.43
CA VAL A 333 -23.25 -9.85 7.97
C VAL A 333 -22.04 -10.77 7.85
N GLN A 334 -21.33 -10.73 6.72
CA GLN A 334 -20.11 -11.51 6.50
C GLN A 334 -19.03 -11.22 7.54
N TYR A 335 -18.85 -9.95 7.88
CA TYR A 335 -17.89 -9.51 8.92
C TYR A 335 -18.42 -9.58 10.35
N LYS A 336 -19.62 -10.19 10.55
CA LYS A 336 -20.25 -10.29 11.87
C LYS A 336 -20.45 -8.95 12.58
N LEU A 337 -20.52 -7.86 11.84
CA LEU A 337 -20.71 -6.50 12.36
C LEU A 337 -22.18 -6.23 12.71
N VAL A 338 -23.10 -6.94 12.03
CA VAL A 338 -24.55 -6.95 12.31
C VAL A 338 -25.11 -8.34 12.17
N SER A 339 -26.22 -8.63 12.83
CA SER A 339 -26.95 -9.87 12.63
C SER A 339 -27.79 -9.80 11.34
N LYS A 340 -27.94 -10.92 10.64
CA LYS A 340 -28.78 -10.99 9.44
C LYS A 340 -30.21 -10.54 9.77
N GLY A 341 -30.72 -9.56 9.04
CA GLY A 341 -32.06 -8.97 9.27
C GLY A 341 -32.12 -7.91 10.36
N ALA A 342 -31.02 -7.48 10.95
CA ALA A 342 -30.99 -6.35 11.89
C ALA A 342 -31.39 -5.06 11.14
N LYS A 343 -32.36 -4.30 11.71
CA LYS A 343 -32.64 -2.97 11.18
C LYS A 343 -31.46 -2.05 11.44
N ARG A 344 -30.98 -1.43 10.37
CA ARG A 344 -29.90 -0.46 10.42
C ARG A 344 -30.33 0.75 11.24
N THR A 345 -29.68 1.03 12.34
CA THR A 345 -29.67 2.38 12.93
C THR A 345 -28.70 3.19 12.08
N SER A 346 -29.23 4.20 11.38
CA SER A 346 -28.40 5.14 10.63
C SER A 346 -27.38 5.76 11.58
N PHE A 347 -26.10 5.42 11.40
CA PHE A 347 -25.03 6.20 12.00
C PHE A 347 -24.98 7.52 11.25
N ASP A 348 -25.46 8.56 11.90
CA ASP A 348 -25.43 9.94 11.39
C ASP A 348 -24.00 10.47 11.49
N TYR A 349 -23.22 10.33 10.40
CA TYR A 349 -21.86 10.83 10.28
C TYR A 349 -21.80 12.30 9.82
N GLY A 350 -22.97 12.95 9.65
CA GLY A 350 -23.07 14.27 9.00
C GLY A 350 -23.08 15.49 9.90
N SER A 351 -23.25 15.39 11.23
CA SER A 351 -23.55 16.58 12.03
C SER A 351 -22.97 16.64 13.44
N ARG A 352 -21.95 15.85 13.77
CA ARG A 352 -21.25 16.08 15.03
C ARG A 352 -20.17 17.13 14.84
N LYS A 353 -20.50 18.38 15.15
CA LYS A 353 -19.52 19.32 15.71
C LYS A 353 -18.85 18.56 16.85
N SER A 354 -17.54 18.31 16.71
CA SER A 354 -16.76 17.70 17.78
C SER A 354 -16.99 18.52 19.06
N PRO A 355 -17.55 17.96 20.14
CA PRO A 355 -17.47 18.63 21.42
C PRO A 355 -16.00 18.56 21.82
N ALA A 356 -15.36 19.71 21.93
CA ALA A 356 -14.11 19.81 22.64
C ALA A 356 -14.28 19.12 23.99
N GLY A 357 -13.54 18.07 24.27
CA GLY A 357 -13.38 17.54 25.61
C GLY A 357 -14.23 16.35 26.04
N SER A 358 -14.69 15.46 25.16
CA SER A 358 -15.27 14.19 25.65
C SER A 358 -14.16 13.15 25.85
N PRO A 359 -13.94 12.64 27.08
CA PRO A 359 -12.94 11.60 27.32
C PRO A 359 -13.39 10.28 26.70
N LEU A 360 -12.44 9.60 26.06
CA LEU A 360 -12.59 8.19 25.66
C LEU A 360 -12.94 7.33 26.87
N PRO A 361 -13.74 6.26 26.74
CA PRO A 361 -14.03 5.36 27.85
C PRO A 361 -12.72 4.80 28.42
N PRO A 362 -12.60 4.64 29.75
CA PRO A 362 -11.35 4.30 30.38
C PRO A 362 -10.90 2.89 29.99
N VAL A 363 -9.74 2.82 29.32
CA VAL A 363 -8.96 1.59 29.25
C VAL A 363 -8.46 1.34 30.66
N LYS A 364 -8.76 0.18 31.26
CA LYS A 364 -8.22 -0.22 32.55
C LYS A 364 -6.69 -0.28 32.45
N GLU A 365 -6.03 0.72 33.00
CA GLU A 365 -4.58 0.76 33.11
C GLU A 365 -4.07 -0.29 34.10
N PRO A 366 -2.97 -0.99 33.81
CA PRO A 366 -2.20 -1.66 34.85
C PRO A 366 -1.61 -0.60 35.77
N LYS A 367 -1.72 -0.83 37.07
CA LYS A 367 -1.31 0.09 38.13
C LYS A 367 0.09 0.67 37.88
N ALA A 368 0.13 1.96 37.61
CA ALA A 368 1.35 2.71 37.38
C ALA A 368 2.07 3.03 38.69
N ALA A 369 3.38 2.88 38.67
CA ALA A 369 4.28 3.57 39.61
C ALA A 369 4.26 5.07 39.30
N LYS A 370 4.21 5.89 40.34
CA LYS A 370 4.20 7.34 40.29
C LYS A 370 5.34 7.91 39.43
N LYS A 371 5.03 8.73 38.44
CA LYS A 371 5.92 9.76 37.92
C LYS A 371 5.16 11.01 37.50
N GLU A 372 5.80 12.11 37.86
CA GLU A 372 5.41 13.50 37.63
C GLU A 372 5.35 13.89 36.15
N GLY A 373 4.62 14.97 35.88
CA GLY A 373 4.15 15.42 34.60
C GLY A 373 5.21 15.66 33.52
N GLY A 374 4.77 15.42 32.31
CA GLY A 374 5.44 15.74 31.07
C GLY A 374 4.64 15.21 29.89
N ASN A 375 4.14 16.12 29.06
CA ASN A 375 3.38 15.83 27.87
C ASN A 375 4.34 15.43 26.72
N GLY A 376 4.95 14.24 26.84
CA GLY A 376 5.96 13.73 25.91
C GLY A 376 5.42 12.53 25.13
N GLY A 377 5.60 12.52 23.80
CA GLY A 377 5.33 11.37 22.92
C GLY A 377 6.12 10.13 23.35
N LEU A 378 5.72 8.95 22.88
CA LEU A 378 6.33 7.66 23.24
C LEU A 378 7.87 7.62 23.11
N PHE A 379 8.45 8.64 22.46
CA PHE A 379 9.88 8.83 22.20
C PHE A 379 10.40 10.22 22.62
N GLU A 380 9.55 11.11 23.14
CA GLU A 380 9.99 12.35 23.79
C GLU A 380 10.51 11.99 25.18
N GLY A 381 11.80 12.15 25.37
CA GLY A 381 12.50 11.80 26.62
C GLY A 381 13.60 10.77 26.43
N LEU A 382 13.71 10.16 25.25
CA LEU A 382 14.86 9.34 24.90
C LEU A 382 15.99 10.25 24.38
N SER A 383 17.21 10.01 24.86
CA SER A 383 18.41 10.65 24.33
C SER A 383 18.59 10.27 22.86
N GLU A 384 19.32 11.10 22.09
CA GLU A 384 19.66 10.78 20.69
C GLU A 384 20.32 9.39 20.54
N GLU A 385 21.02 8.95 21.56
CA GLU A 385 21.67 7.65 21.59
C GLU A 385 20.68 6.50 21.81
N GLU A 386 19.67 6.70 22.63
CA GLU A 386 18.56 5.74 22.82
C GLU A 386 17.64 5.69 21.60
N GLN A 387 17.39 6.83 20.96
CA GLN A 387 16.67 6.90 19.69
C GLN A 387 17.45 6.19 18.56
N LYS A 388 18.78 6.31 18.54
CA LYS A 388 19.67 5.59 17.62
C LYS A 388 19.65 4.09 17.89
N LYS A 389 19.72 3.66 19.16
CA LYS A 389 19.66 2.24 19.55
C LYS A 389 18.33 1.57 19.21
N LEU A 390 17.23 2.29 19.31
CA LEU A 390 15.89 1.79 18.94
C LEU A 390 15.62 1.86 17.44
N GLY A 391 16.57 2.29 16.62
CA GLY A 391 16.38 2.46 15.18
C GLY A 391 15.43 3.59 14.79
N ILE A 392 15.03 4.43 15.75
CA ILE A 392 13.97 5.42 15.60
C ILE A 392 14.49 6.73 15.00
N ALA A 393 15.71 7.12 15.31
CA ALA A 393 16.32 8.37 14.85
C ALA A 393 16.62 8.46 13.34
N GLY A 394 16.14 7.51 12.56
CA GLY A 394 16.30 7.51 11.11
C GLY A 394 15.25 6.70 10.37
N ALA A 395 14.30 6.11 11.09
CA ALA A 395 13.18 5.37 10.51
C ALA A 395 12.03 6.30 10.13
N VAL A 396 12.35 7.42 9.51
CA VAL A 396 11.40 8.17 8.71
C VAL A 396 11.40 7.53 7.33
N GLY A 397 11.23 6.24 7.33
CA GLY A 397 10.97 5.48 6.13
C GLY A 397 9.50 5.26 6.05
N VAL A 398 8.85 6.10 5.39
CA VAL A 398 7.47 5.99 5.17
C VAL A 398 7.20 5.78 3.70
N VAL A 399 6.66 4.79 3.56
CA VAL A 399 5.46 4.33 3.07
C VAL A 399 4.75 5.22 2.02
N VAL A 400 5.23 5.33 0.95
CA VAL A 400 4.46 5.22 -0.27
C VAL A 400 5.44 4.73 -1.33
N GLY A 401 5.51 3.45 -1.52
CA GLY A 401 6.30 2.82 -2.59
C GLY A 401 5.73 3.20 -3.95
N PHE A 402 5.88 4.46 -4.34
CA PHE A 402 5.47 4.92 -5.65
C PHE A 402 6.59 4.76 -6.62
N ILE A 403 6.47 3.70 -7.29
CA ILE A 403 7.36 3.37 -8.36
C ILE A 403 6.61 3.61 -9.65
N LEU A 404 7.14 4.50 -10.43
CA LEU A 404 6.78 4.67 -11.82
C LEU A 404 7.06 3.36 -12.55
N GLY A 405 6.08 2.45 -12.62
CA GLY A 405 6.18 1.24 -13.41
C GLY A 405 6.57 1.61 -14.84
N ALA A 406 7.66 1.05 -15.29
CA ALA A 406 8.05 1.15 -16.67
C ALA A 406 6.88 0.77 -17.57
N VAL A 407 6.60 1.62 -18.52
CA VAL A 407 5.61 1.44 -19.56
C VAL A 407 5.83 0.10 -20.23
N LEU A 408 4.81 -0.77 -20.26
CA LEU A 408 4.69 -1.80 -21.27
C LEU A 408 4.39 -1.10 -22.60
N GLY A 409 5.44 -0.61 -23.23
CA GLY A 409 5.45 -0.01 -24.54
C GLY A 409 6.76 -0.37 -25.21
N GLY A 410 6.96 -1.67 -25.50
CA GLY A 410 8.02 -2.16 -26.36
C GLY A 410 7.76 -1.81 -27.82
N GLY A 411 7.85 -0.55 -28.15
CA GLY A 411 8.12 -0.10 -29.51
C GLY A 411 9.63 -0.04 -29.67
N LYS A 412 10.22 -1.04 -30.31
CA LYS A 412 11.59 -0.95 -30.83
C LYS A 412 11.63 0.21 -31.84
N SER A 413 11.96 1.41 -31.39
CA SER A 413 12.46 2.44 -32.29
C SER A 413 13.88 2.04 -32.68
N LYS A 414 14.07 1.71 -33.95
CA LYS A 414 15.40 1.58 -34.57
C LYS A 414 16.19 2.86 -34.25
N PRO A 415 17.49 2.76 -33.97
CA PRO A 415 18.31 3.95 -33.83
C PRO A 415 18.30 4.72 -35.17
N VAL A 416 17.90 5.97 -35.08
CA VAL A 416 18.02 6.92 -36.18
C VAL A 416 19.53 7.11 -36.39
N ALA A 417 20.02 6.80 -37.56
CA ALA A 417 21.38 7.08 -37.98
C ALA A 417 21.64 8.59 -37.87
N PRO A 418 22.84 9.02 -37.44
CA PRO A 418 23.16 10.44 -37.37
C PRO A 418 23.10 11.06 -38.76
N ALA A 419 22.55 12.27 -38.82
CA ALA A 419 22.44 13.03 -40.05
C ALA A 419 23.84 13.25 -40.68
N PRO A 420 23.99 13.19 -42.02
CA PRO A 420 25.27 13.41 -42.68
C PRO A 420 25.73 14.88 -42.46
N GLU A 421 27.00 15.03 -42.14
CA GLU A 421 27.64 16.35 -42.04
C GLU A 421 27.49 17.17 -43.34
N PRO A 422 27.29 18.49 -43.23
CA PRO A 422 27.21 19.33 -44.42
C PRO A 422 28.57 19.39 -45.13
N PRO A 423 28.59 19.49 -46.48
CA PRO A 423 29.82 19.44 -47.27
C PRO A 423 30.73 20.63 -46.97
N LYS A 424 32.00 20.37 -46.69
CA LYS A 424 33.07 21.39 -46.53
C LYS A 424 33.19 22.18 -47.81
N LYS A 425 32.97 23.52 -47.72
CA LYS A 425 33.24 24.47 -48.83
C LYS A 425 34.71 24.41 -49.23
N LYS A 426 34.95 23.96 -50.44
CA LYS A 426 36.29 24.07 -51.09
C LYS A 426 36.56 25.57 -51.32
N GLY A 427 37.60 26.09 -50.67
CA GLY A 427 38.17 27.39 -50.94
C GLY A 427 38.78 27.41 -52.35
N TRP A 428 38.42 28.40 -53.13
CA TRP A 428 39.13 28.75 -54.36
C TRP A 428 40.26 29.63 -53.98
N GLY A 429 41.47 29.21 -54.27
CA GLY A 429 42.64 30.01 -54.16
C GLY A 429 42.80 30.93 -55.35
N LYS A 430 43.20 32.12 -55.07
CA LYS A 430 44.28 32.89 -55.69
C LYS A 430 44.89 33.74 -54.59
#